data_fe1ba5391fdb0b41e70ef56202836ba3
#
_entry.id   fe1ba5391fdb0b41e70ef56202836ba3
#
_cell.length_a   1.000
_cell.length_b   1.000
_cell.length_c   1.000
_cell.angle_alpha   90.00
_cell.angle_beta   90.00
_cell.angle_gamma   90.00
#
_symmetry.space_group_name_H-M   'P 1'
#
loop_
_entity.id
_entity.type
_entity.pdbx_description
1 polymer ?
#
loop_
_entity_poly.entity_id
_entity_poly.type
_entity_poly.pdbx_seq_one_letter_code
_entity_poly.pdbx_strand_id
1 'polypeptide(L)'
;GIEVPAGARWLMTSGTPGVNAEGVLPADFASQATLAWENMLRLLAAAGMGVEDIVKITQTLTRREDLEVYRPIRSKFLGESRPASMLSFVSELIWPEVLFELEVIAAK
;
A
#
# COMPACT_ATOMS: atom_id res chain seq x y z
N GLY A 1 2.51 15.33 -9.36
CA GLY A 1 1.28 15.39 -8.55
C GLY A 1 0.05 14.93 -9.31
N ILE A 2 -1.02 14.77 -8.59
CA ILE A 2 -2.30 14.30 -9.13
C ILE A 2 -3.37 15.32 -8.78
N GLU A 3 -4.11 15.77 -9.78
CA GLU A 3 -5.30 16.59 -9.56
C GLU A 3 -6.54 15.72 -9.70
N VAL A 4 -7.52 15.94 -8.85
CA VAL A 4 -8.78 15.17 -8.85
C VAL A 4 -9.90 16.11 -9.27
N PRO A 5 -10.69 15.73 -10.31
CA PRO A 5 -11.80 16.58 -10.75
C PRO A 5 -12.91 16.69 -9.72
N ALA A 6 -13.66 17.78 -9.78
CA ALA A 6 -14.81 17.99 -8.92
C ALA A 6 -15.85 16.88 -9.14
N GLY A 7 -16.51 16.47 -8.07
CA GLY A 7 -17.55 15.45 -8.13
C GLY A 7 -17.04 14.02 -7.98
N ALA A 8 -15.73 13.81 -7.87
CA ALA A 8 -15.18 12.48 -7.66
C ALA A 8 -15.57 11.93 -6.28
N ARG A 9 -15.74 10.61 -6.21
CA ARG A 9 -15.89 9.90 -4.93
C ARG A 9 -14.49 9.64 -4.38
N TRP A 10 -14.32 9.79 -3.10
CA TRP A 10 -13.03 9.60 -2.43
C TRP A 10 -13.04 8.36 -1.55
N LEU A 11 -11.93 7.64 -1.55
CA LEU A 11 -11.67 6.54 -0.62
C LEU A 11 -10.35 6.82 0.07
N MET A 12 -10.36 6.82 1.39
CA MET A 12 -9.16 6.95 2.22
C MET A 12 -9.05 5.71 3.07
N THR A 13 -7.89 5.08 3.08
CA THR A 13 -7.69 3.88 3.88
C THR A 13 -6.87 4.20 5.12
N SER A 14 -7.02 3.37 6.13
CA SER A 14 -6.07 3.34 7.24
C SER A 14 -4.78 2.68 6.78
N GLY A 15 -3.72 2.80 7.57
CA GLY A 15 -2.51 2.03 7.35
C GLY A 15 -2.82 0.54 7.42
N THR A 16 -2.35 -0.20 6.42
CA THR A 16 -2.69 -1.61 6.25
C THR A 16 -1.42 -2.45 6.26
N PRO A 17 -1.20 -3.26 7.30
CA PRO A 17 -0.12 -4.25 7.29
C PRO A 17 -0.51 -5.47 6.47
N GLY A 18 0.49 -6.27 6.11
CA GLY A 18 0.27 -7.45 5.28
C GLY A 18 -0.12 -8.69 6.08
N VAL A 19 -1.33 -8.67 6.63
CA VAL A 19 -1.86 -9.85 7.30
C VAL A 19 -2.75 -10.66 6.35
N ASN A 20 -2.85 -11.97 6.57
CA ASN A 20 -3.72 -12.82 5.77
C ASN A 20 -5.16 -12.79 6.30
N ALA A 21 -6.06 -13.57 5.68
CA ALA A 21 -7.48 -13.61 6.06
C ALA A 21 -7.69 -14.08 7.51
N GLU A 22 -6.78 -14.86 8.07
CA GLU A 22 -6.83 -15.32 9.46
C GLU A 22 -6.15 -14.36 10.43
N GLY A 23 -5.68 -13.21 9.94
CA GLY A 23 -5.02 -12.21 10.77
C GLY A 23 -3.56 -12.55 11.09
N VAL A 24 -2.95 -13.49 10.35
CA VAL A 24 -1.57 -13.89 10.57
C VAL A 24 -0.63 -13.04 9.70
N LEU A 25 0.43 -12.54 10.34
CA LEU A 25 1.46 -11.75 9.68
C LEU A 25 2.61 -12.67 9.25
N PRO A 26 2.97 -12.71 7.95
CA PRO A 26 4.15 -13.45 7.52
C PRO A 26 5.41 -12.88 8.17
N ALA A 27 6.43 -13.72 8.31
CA ALA A 27 7.69 -13.29 8.94
C ALA A 27 8.56 -12.45 8.01
N ASP A 28 8.52 -12.70 6.70
CA ASP A 28 9.40 -12.04 5.75
C ASP A 28 8.78 -10.80 5.11
N PHE A 29 9.63 -9.86 4.76
CA PHE A 29 9.20 -8.59 4.17
C PHE A 29 8.43 -8.77 2.85
N ALA A 30 8.95 -9.60 1.95
CA ALA A 30 8.33 -9.75 0.63
C ALA A 30 6.89 -10.24 0.73
N SER A 31 6.63 -11.19 1.61
CA SER A 31 5.27 -11.70 1.84
C SER A 31 4.39 -10.65 2.48
N GLN A 32 4.91 -9.90 3.45
CA GLN A 32 4.13 -8.83 4.08
C GLN A 32 3.74 -7.75 3.07
N ALA A 33 4.69 -7.30 2.26
CA ALA A 33 4.42 -6.26 1.27
C ALA A 33 3.43 -6.74 0.19
N THR A 34 3.59 -7.97 -0.28
CA THR A 34 2.69 -8.55 -1.28
C THR A 34 1.27 -8.65 -0.74
N LEU A 35 1.11 -9.17 0.50
CA LEU A 35 -0.21 -9.27 1.12
C LEU A 35 -0.84 -7.90 1.37
N ALA A 36 -0.04 -6.92 1.79
CA ALA A 36 -0.55 -5.56 2.00
C ALA A 36 -1.14 -4.99 0.71
N TRP A 37 -0.44 -5.17 -0.41
CA TRP A 37 -0.95 -4.73 -1.72
C TRP A 37 -2.18 -5.53 -2.15
N GLU A 38 -2.18 -6.84 -1.97
CA GLU A 38 -3.34 -7.67 -2.31
C GLU A 38 -4.57 -7.27 -1.49
N ASN A 39 -4.39 -7.05 -0.19
CA ASN A 39 -5.45 -6.57 0.68
C ASN A 39 -5.99 -5.21 0.22
N MET A 40 -5.07 -4.32 -0.18
CA MET A 40 -5.44 -2.99 -0.67
C MET A 40 -6.26 -3.07 -1.95
N LEU A 41 -5.88 -3.94 -2.88
CA LEU A 41 -6.63 -4.11 -4.12
C LEU A 41 -8.04 -4.65 -3.86
N ARG A 42 -8.18 -5.57 -2.90
CA ARG A 42 -9.51 -6.06 -2.52
C ARG A 42 -10.36 -4.96 -1.91
N LEU A 43 -9.75 -4.11 -1.10
CA LEU A 43 -10.44 -2.97 -0.48
C LEU A 43 -10.91 -1.98 -1.54
N LEU A 44 -10.05 -1.65 -2.50
CA LEU A 44 -10.41 -0.80 -3.62
C LEU A 44 -11.56 -1.40 -4.43
N ALA A 45 -11.48 -2.69 -4.73
CA ALA A 45 -12.52 -3.39 -5.51
C ALA A 45 -13.88 -3.33 -4.80
N ALA A 46 -13.90 -3.44 -3.48
CA ALA A 46 -15.13 -3.33 -2.70
C ALA A 46 -15.78 -1.94 -2.84
N ALA A 47 -14.99 -0.93 -3.15
CA ALA A 47 -15.47 0.44 -3.39
C ALA A 47 -15.73 0.71 -4.88
N GLY A 48 -15.61 -0.31 -5.74
CA GLY A 48 -15.76 -0.15 -7.18
C GLY A 48 -14.59 0.56 -7.83
N MET A 49 -13.41 0.45 -7.23
CA MET A 49 -12.19 1.10 -7.68
C MET A 49 -11.09 0.08 -7.98
N GLY A 50 -10.06 0.52 -8.69
CA GLY A 50 -8.87 -0.28 -8.98
C GLY A 50 -7.62 0.54 -8.76
N VAL A 51 -6.47 -0.06 -9.08
CA VAL A 51 -5.18 0.59 -8.89
C VAL A 51 -5.07 1.91 -9.67
N GLU A 52 -5.75 2.00 -10.80
CA GLU A 52 -5.78 3.21 -11.64
C GLU A 52 -6.48 4.40 -10.96
N ASP A 53 -7.26 4.13 -9.92
CA ASP A 53 -7.97 5.17 -9.19
C ASP A 53 -7.17 5.69 -7.99
N ILE A 54 -6.02 5.11 -7.70
CA ILE A 54 -5.17 5.57 -6.59
C ILE A 54 -4.55 6.91 -6.97
N VAL A 55 -4.72 7.91 -6.11
CA VAL A 55 -4.11 9.22 -6.31
C VAL A 55 -2.89 9.46 -5.43
N LYS A 56 -2.83 8.78 -4.29
CA LYS A 56 -1.68 8.89 -3.38
C LYS A 56 -1.43 7.56 -2.69
N ILE A 57 -0.17 7.16 -2.64
CA ILE A 57 0.26 6.03 -1.81
C ILE A 57 1.25 6.53 -0.76
N THR A 58 1.10 6.05 0.46
CA THR A 58 2.05 6.26 1.54
C THR A 58 2.55 4.89 1.98
N GLN A 59 3.85 4.71 1.91
CA GLN A 59 4.49 3.43 2.17
C GLN A 59 5.51 3.62 3.29
N THR A 60 5.41 2.79 4.30
CA THR A 60 6.28 2.89 5.48
C THR A 60 7.00 1.58 5.69
N LEU A 61 8.33 1.65 5.74
CA LEU A 61 9.22 0.51 5.98
C LEU A 61 9.97 0.73 7.29
N THR A 62 10.42 -0.35 7.91
CA THR A 62 11.23 -0.26 9.14
C THR A 62 12.70 -0.54 8.90
N ARG A 63 13.07 -1.12 7.73
CA ARG A 63 14.46 -1.47 7.43
C ARG A 63 14.83 -1.01 6.03
N ARG A 64 15.93 -0.30 5.93
CA ARG A 64 16.40 0.22 4.64
C ARG A 64 16.75 -0.88 3.65
N GLU A 65 17.29 -1.99 4.13
CA GLU A 65 17.64 -3.12 3.26
C GLU A 65 16.43 -3.73 2.54
N ASP A 66 15.22 -3.49 3.01
CA ASP A 66 14.02 -4.02 2.36
C ASP A 66 13.58 -3.20 1.14
N LEU A 67 14.17 -2.03 0.93
CA LEU A 67 13.76 -1.15 -0.18
C LEU A 67 13.97 -1.82 -1.54
N GLU A 68 15.11 -2.48 -1.74
CA GLU A 68 15.39 -3.14 -3.03
C GLU A 68 14.46 -4.33 -3.28
N VAL A 69 14.03 -5.01 -2.22
CA VAL A 69 13.02 -6.08 -2.32
C VAL A 69 11.66 -5.48 -2.67
N TYR A 70 11.34 -4.32 -2.11
CA TYR A 70 10.05 -3.67 -2.29
C TYR A 70 9.83 -3.10 -3.69
N ARG A 71 10.85 -2.54 -4.31
CA ARG A 71 10.70 -1.86 -5.61
C ARG A 71 10.01 -2.73 -6.68
N PRO A 72 10.44 -3.99 -6.93
CA PRO A 72 9.76 -4.82 -7.92
C PRO A 72 8.34 -5.21 -7.51
N ILE A 73 8.08 -5.34 -6.21
CA ILE A 73 6.73 -5.63 -5.72
C ILE A 73 5.79 -4.46 -6.05
N ARG A 74 6.21 -3.25 -5.72
CA ARG A 74 5.42 -2.05 -6.02
C ARG A 74 5.17 -1.93 -7.53
N SER A 75 6.20 -2.12 -8.34
CA SER A 75 6.07 -2.02 -9.80
C SER A 75 5.07 -3.02 -10.35
N LYS A 76 5.07 -4.23 -9.82
CA LYS A 76 4.12 -5.27 -10.23
C LYS A 76 2.68 -4.84 -9.97
N PHE A 77 2.39 -4.30 -8.79
CA PHE A 77 1.03 -3.93 -8.43
C PHE A 77 0.57 -2.63 -9.09
N LEU A 78 1.45 -1.66 -9.24
CA LEU A 78 1.09 -0.38 -9.88
C LEU A 78 0.95 -0.51 -11.39
N GLY A 79 1.71 -1.39 -12.03
CA GLY A 79 1.71 -1.46 -13.50
C GLY A 79 2.10 -0.12 -14.09
N GLU A 80 1.23 0.45 -14.92
CA GLU A 80 1.47 1.75 -15.56
C GLU A 80 0.97 2.93 -14.73
N SER A 81 0.29 2.67 -13.61
CA SER A 81 -0.21 3.74 -12.75
C SER A 81 0.93 4.49 -12.08
N ARG A 82 0.78 5.80 -11.97
CA ARG A 82 1.80 6.66 -11.36
C ARG A 82 1.16 7.62 -10.36
N PRO A 83 0.65 7.09 -9.25
CA PRO A 83 0.08 7.96 -8.21
C PRO A 83 1.17 8.81 -7.55
N ALA A 84 0.74 9.85 -6.86
CA ALA A 84 1.65 10.56 -5.97
C ALA A 84 2.11 9.56 -4.90
N SER A 85 3.40 9.58 -4.55
CA SER A 85 3.98 8.54 -3.71
C SER A 85 4.87 9.14 -2.64
N MET A 86 4.76 8.61 -1.43
CA MET A 86 5.66 8.90 -0.34
C MET A 86 6.12 7.58 0.26
N LEU A 87 7.42 7.43 0.43
CA LEU A 87 8.01 6.29 1.10
C LEU A 87 8.94 6.80 2.19
N SER A 88 8.81 6.27 3.39
CA SER A 88 9.65 6.65 4.51
C SER A 88 10.04 5.44 5.35
N PHE A 89 11.07 5.63 6.15
CA PHE A 89 11.53 4.63 7.10
C PHE A 89 11.24 5.13 8.50
N VAL A 90 10.72 4.24 9.34
CA VAL A 90 10.48 4.52 10.75
C VAL A 90 11.16 3.45 11.58
N SER A 91 11.39 3.72 12.86
CA SER A 91 12.08 2.76 13.73
C SER A 91 11.22 1.54 14.04
N GLU A 92 9.90 1.71 14.10
CA GLU A 92 8.98 0.63 14.45
C GLU A 92 7.57 1.02 14.02
N LEU A 93 6.79 0.04 13.56
CA LEU A 93 5.36 0.20 13.29
C LEU A 93 4.58 -0.24 14.52
N ILE A 94 3.28 -0.55 14.37
CA ILE A 94 2.43 -0.84 15.54
C ILE A 94 2.93 -2.04 16.37
N TRP A 95 3.54 -3.03 15.71
CA TRP A 95 4.23 -4.13 16.37
C TRP A 95 5.62 -4.29 15.77
N PRO A 96 6.61 -4.76 16.55
CA PRO A 96 7.99 -4.91 16.03
C PRO A 96 8.10 -5.80 14.80
N GLU A 97 7.23 -6.79 14.66
CA GLU A 97 7.27 -7.75 13.55
C GLU A 97 6.71 -7.17 12.24
N VAL A 98 5.99 -6.05 12.29
CA VAL A 98 5.45 -5.41 11.10
C VAL A 98 6.56 -4.65 10.40
N LEU A 99 6.91 -5.07 9.19
CA LEU A 99 8.02 -4.50 8.42
C LEU A 99 7.56 -3.52 7.35
N PHE A 100 6.26 -3.53 7.04
CA PHE A 100 5.70 -2.72 5.96
C PHE A 100 4.26 -2.34 6.25
N GLU A 101 3.92 -1.11 5.89
CA GLU A 101 2.54 -0.64 5.98
C GLU A 101 2.21 0.22 4.77
N LEU A 102 1.00 0.05 4.24
CA LEU A 102 0.52 0.74 3.06
C LEU A 102 -0.76 1.50 3.37
N GLU A 103 -0.82 2.73 2.88
CA GLU A 103 -2.01 3.57 3.00
C GLU A 103 -2.26 4.21 1.65
N VAL A 104 -3.51 4.30 1.21
CA VAL A 104 -3.83 4.92 -0.06
C VAL A 104 -4.96 5.92 0.06
N ILE A 105 -4.96 6.87 -0.87
CA ILE A 105 -6.10 7.73 -1.16
C ILE A 105 -6.44 7.46 -2.61
N ALA A 106 -7.71 7.15 -2.89
CA ALA A 106 -8.20 6.89 -4.23
C ALA A 106 -9.40 7.78 -4.53
N ALA A 107 -9.63 8.05 -5.80
CA ALA A 107 -10.75 8.88 -6.23
C ALA A 107 -11.26 8.42 -7.60
N LYS A 108 -12.58 8.47 -7.78
CA LYS A 108 -13.20 8.05 -9.02
C LYS A 108 -14.49 8.81 -9.30
#